data_1d4408ce8bb1a875bd9088f7bfb99c2c
#
_entry.id   1d4408ce8bb1a875bd9088f7bfb99c2c
#
_cell.length_a   1.000
_cell.length_b   1.000
_cell.length_c   1.000
_cell.angle_alpha   90.00
_cell.angle_beta   90.00
_cell.angle_gamma   90.00
#
_symmetry.space_group_name_H-M   'P 1'
#
loop_
_entity.id
_entity.type
_entity.pdbx_description
1 polymer ?
#
loop_
_entity_poly.entity_id
_entity_poly.type
_entity_poly.pdbx_seq_one_letter_code
_entity_poly.pdbx_strand_id
1 'polypeptide(L)'
;MAEVEEIYNLACPASPIYYQHDPIKTTQTSVIGAMNMLGMARYNRAKVLQASTSEVYGDPLVHPQTEDYWGHENPLGLRSCYDEGKRCAESLFMSYYREHGIPVKIVRIFNTYGPKMDINDGRVVSNFIVQALRNEPITIYGDGEQTRSFQYIDDLIEGMLRMMTATPDDFTGPVNIGNPNEFTISELAHIVLELTGSKSKIIRMPLPSDDPQQRKPDITLAHKMLGDWEPTIQLRDGLLK
;
A
#
# COMPACT_ATOMS: atom_id res chain seq x y z
N MET A 1 28.77 -9.10 -8.50
CA MET A 1 27.52 -8.82 -7.76
C MET A 1 27.58 -7.35 -7.40
N ALA A 2 26.46 -6.60 -7.40
CA ALA A 2 26.52 -5.16 -7.05
C ALA A 2 26.87 -5.02 -5.55
N GLU A 3 27.72 -4.04 -5.22
CA GLU A 3 28.00 -3.63 -3.84
C GLU A 3 26.94 -2.60 -3.45
N VAL A 4 26.18 -2.88 -2.39
CA VAL A 4 25.09 -2.04 -1.93
C VAL A 4 25.05 -2.01 -0.40
N GLU A 5 24.72 -0.87 0.18
CA GLU A 5 24.56 -0.67 1.63
C GLU A 5 23.10 -0.72 2.07
N GLU A 6 22.19 -0.32 1.17
CA GLU A 6 20.75 -0.29 1.41
C GLU A 6 19.98 -0.88 0.23
N ILE A 7 18.91 -1.59 0.51
CA ILE A 7 18.00 -2.17 -0.49
C ILE A 7 16.57 -1.78 -0.15
N TYR A 8 15.88 -1.18 -1.11
CA TYR A 8 14.43 -0.93 -1.04
C TYR A 8 13.72 -1.92 -1.96
N ASN A 9 13.14 -2.97 -1.40
CA ASN A 9 12.39 -3.95 -2.18
C ASN A 9 10.96 -3.48 -2.43
N LEU A 10 10.76 -2.79 -3.54
CA LEU A 10 9.47 -2.26 -3.98
C LEU A 10 8.82 -3.12 -5.09
N ALA A 11 9.46 -4.20 -5.47
CA ALA A 11 9.07 -5.01 -6.62
C ALA A 11 7.84 -5.86 -6.31
N CYS A 12 6.72 -5.53 -6.93
CA CYS A 12 5.53 -6.39 -7.10
C CYS A 12 4.47 -5.61 -7.90
N PRO A 13 3.69 -6.23 -8.78
CA PRO A 13 2.46 -5.64 -9.28
C PRO A 13 1.54 -5.31 -8.09
N ALA A 14 1.06 -4.08 -7.98
CA ALA A 14 0.37 -3.60 -6.78
C ALA A 14 -1.08 -3.14 -7.03
N SER A 15 -1.57 -3.19 -8.25
CA SER A 15 -2.98 -2.94 -8.54
C SER A 15 -3.73 -4.22 -8.93
N PRO A 16 -5.03 -4.34 -8.62
CA PRO A 16 -5.82 -5.53 -8.91
C PRO A 16 -5.75 -5.97 -10.38
N ILE A 17 -5.77 -5.04 -11.32
CA ILE A 17 -5.68 -5.33 -12.75
C ILE A 17 -4.37 -6.03 -13.08
N TYR A 18 -3.25 -5.55 -12.54
CA TYR A 18 -1.93 -6.09 -12.86
C TYR A 18 -1.61 -7.37 -12.10
N TYR A 19 -1.90 -7.45 -10.79
CA TYR A 19 -1.56 -8.66 -10.04
C TYR A 19 -2.48 -9.85 -10.36
N GLN A 20 -3.71 -9.60 -10.81
CA GLN A 20 -4.64 -10.66 -11.24
C GLN A 20 -4.42 -11.09 -12.70
N HIS A 21 -3.75 -10.25 -13.52
CA HIS A 21 -3.42 -10.61 -14.89
C HIS A 21 -2.46 -11.81 -14.97
N ASP A 22 -1.45 -11.83 -14.10
CA ASP A 22 -0.52 -12.96 -13.97
C ASP A 22 -0.28 -13.26 -12.47
N PRO A 23 -1.22 -14.00 -11.84
CA PRO A 23 -1.18 -14.24 -10.40
C PRO A 23 0.02 -15.10 -9.97
N ILE A 24 0.46 -16.05 -10.82
CA ILE A 24 1.63 -16.88 -10.54
C ILE A 24 2.90 -16.01 -10.48
N LYS A 25 3.10 -15.14 -11.47
CA LYS A 25 4.23 -14.22 -11.50
C LYS A 25 4.19 -13.23 -10.33
N THR A 26 3.01 -12.77 -9.95
CA THR A 26 2.82 -11.90 -8.79
C THR A 26 3.32 -12.57 -7.51
N THR A 27 2.88 -13.81 -7.25
CA THR A 27 3.34 -14.60 -6.11
C THR A 27 4.85 -14.85 -6.18
N GLN A 28 5.38 -15.25 -7.34
CA GLN A 28 6.82 -15.46 -7.53
C GLN A 28 7.63 -14.19 -7.27
N THR A 29 7.16 -13.03 -7.74
CA THR A 29 7.84 -11.75 -7.51
C THR A 29 7.86 -11.40 -6.02
N SER A 30 6.76 -11.60 -5.31
CA SER A 30 6.69 -11.33 -3.86
C SER A 30 7.57 -12.29 -3.05
N VAL A 31 7.59 -13.57 -3.37
CA VAL A 31 8.27 -14.60 -2.58
C VAL A 31 9.72 -14.80 -3.03
N ILE A 32 9.93 -15.20 -4.29
CA ILE A 32 11.27 -15.46 -4.83
C ILE A 32 12.07 -14.17 -4.95
N GLY A 33 11.41 -13.08 -5.38
CA GLY A 33 12.01 -11.75 -5.42
C GLY A 33 12.51 -11.31 -4.04
N ALA A 34 11.69 -11.47 -2.99
CA ALA A 34 12.09 -11.18 -1.62
C ALA A 34 13.28 -12.04 -1.16
N MET A 35 13.27 -13.34 -1.44
CA MET A 35 14.41 -14.23 -1.13
C MET A 35 15.70 -13.78 -1.82
N ASN A 36 15.63 -13.36 -3.08
CA ASN A 36 16.80 -12.87 -3.82
C ASN A 36 17.34 -11.56 -3.21
N MET A 37 16.44 -10.62 -2.81
CA MET A 37 16.86 -9.39 -2.15
C MET A 37 17.47 -9.64 -0.77
N LEU A 38 16.90 -10.56 0.00
CA LEU A 38 17.46 -10.99 1.29
C LEU A 38 18.82 -11.69 1.12
N GLY A 39 18.98 -12.53 0.08
CA GLY A 39 20.26 -13.12 -0.29
C GLY A 39 21.33 -12.08 -0.65
N MET A 40 20.93 -11.03 -1.39
CA MET A 40 21.79 -9.88 -1.71
C MET A 40 22.14 -9.08 -0.47
N ALA A 41 21.16 -8.80 0.39
CA ALA A 41 21.37 -8.09 1.66
C ALA A 41 22.36 -8.85 2.56
N ARG A 42 22.21 -10.18 2.67
CA ARG A 42 23.11 -11.03 3.43
C ARG A 42 24.54 -10.99 2.88
N TYR A 43 24.70 -11.08 1.56
CA TYR A 43 26.02 -11.05 0.92
C TYR A 43 26.74 -9.72 1.15
N ASN A 44 26.03 -8.60 1.02
CA ASN A 44 26.59 -7.26 1.16
C ASN A 44 26.60 -6.74 2.61
N ARG A 45 25.97 -7.43 3.56
CA ARG A 45 25.66 -6.92 4.91
C ARG A 45 24.82 -5.64 4.87
N ALA A 46 23.95 -5.53 3.87
CA ALA A 46 23.12 -4.36 3.63
C ALA A 46 21.85 -4.38 4.49
N LYS A 47 21.34 -3.20 4.83
CA LYS A 47 20.00 -2.99 5.36
C LYS A 47 18.98 -3.16 4.24
N VAL A 48 17.84 -3.83 4.53
CA VAL A 48 16.84 -4.08 3.51
C VAL A 48 15.43 -3.75 3.98
N LEU A 49 14.71 -2.93 3.19
CA LEU A 49 13.32 -2.59 3.43
C LEU A 49 12.41 -3.42 2.50
N GLN A 50 11.37 -4.01 3.09
CA GLN A 50 10.26 -4.63 2.40
C GLN A 50 9.07 -3.67 2.31
N ALA A 51 8.69 -3.28 1.11
CA ALA A 51 7.40 -2.67 0.86
C ALA A 51 6.31 -3.75 0.96
N SER A 52 5.74 -3.88 2.14
CA SER A 52 4.54 -4.65 2.41
C SER A 52 3.30 -3.77 2.14
N THR A 53 2.14 -4.19 2.57
CA THR A 53 0.87 -3.58 2.20
C THR A 53 -0.16 -3.72 3.32
N SER A 54 -1.12 -2.81 3.37
CA SER A 54 -2.31 -2.97 4.22
C SER A 54 -3.19 -4.17 3.82
N GLU A 55 -2.97 -4.73 2.62
CA GLU A 55 -3.70 -5.91 2.15
C GLU A 55 -3.42 -7.16 3.02
N VAL A 56 -2.28 -7.20 3.74
CA VAL A 56 -1.97 -8.27 4.71
C VAL A 56 -3.00 -8.39 5.83
N TYR A 57 -3.82 -7.36 6.04
CA TYR A 57 -4.92 -7.35 7.01
C TYR A 57 -6.22 -7.97 6.48
N GLY A 58 -6.32 -8.19 5.16
CA GLY A 58 -7.51 -8.75 4.51
C GLY A 58 -8.75 -7.85 4.63
N ASP A 59 -9.91 -8.46 4.88
CA ASP A 59 -11.13 -7.73 5.29
C ASP A 59 -11.14 -7.62 6.82
N PRO A 60 -10.64 -6.49 7.39
CA PRO A 60 -10.24 -6.42 8.78
C PRO A 60 -11.42 -6.36 9.73
N LEU A 61 -11.32 -7.14 10.83
CA LEU A 61 -12.27 -7.11 11.94
C LEU A 61 -11.88 -6.04 13.00
N VAL A 62 -10.72 -5.40 12.84
CA VAL A 62 -10.19 -4.34 13.72
C VAL A 62 -10.10 -3.04 12.94
N HIS A 63 -10.59 -1.94 13.53
CA HIS A 63 -10.61 -0.63 12.91
C HIS A 63 -10.34 0.48 13.94
N PRO A 64 -9.33 1.33 13.75
CA PRO A 64 -8.28 1.29 12.73
C PRO A 64 -7.38 0.05 12.88
N GLN A 65 -6.66 -0.33 11.80
CA GLN A 65 -5.76 -1.48 11.82
C GLN A 65 -4.45 -1.11 12.52
N THR A 66 -4.10 -1.88 13.55
CA THR A 66 -2.83 -1.82 14.28
C THR A 66 -1.86 -2.89 13.78
N GLU A 67 -0.56 -2.72 13.99
CA GLU A 67 0.46 -3.64 13.47
C GLU A 67 0.45 -5.02 14.14
N ASP A 68 -0.08 -5.14 15.34
CA ASP A 68 -0.24 -6.41 16.09
C ASP A 68 -1.47 -7.23 15.63
N TYR A 69 -2.34 -6.64 14.79
CA TYR A 69 -3.46 -7.38 14.20
C TYR A 69 -2.96 -8.31 13.08
N TRP A 70 -3.23 -9.61 13.20
CA TRP A 70 -2.72 -10.63 12.28
C TRP A 70 -3.46 -10.69 10.94
N GLY A 71 -4.61 -10.02 10.85
CA GLY A 71 -5.41 -9.97 9.64
C GLY A 71 -6.51 -11.04 9.57
N HIS A 72 -7.40 -10.83 8.61
CA HIS A 72 -8.51 -11.73 8.24
C HIS A 72 -8.52 -11.84 6.72
N GLU A 73 -7.59 -12.63 6.19
CA GLU A 73 -7.34 -12.80 4.76
C GLU A 73 -8.00 -14.08 4.23
N ASN A 74 -8.51 -14.03 3.00
CA ASN A 74 -8.99 -15.20 2.27
C ASN A 74 -7.85 -15.81 1.42
N PRO A 75 -7.17 -16.89 1.88
CA PRO A 75 -5.99 -17.43 1.20
C PRO A 75 -6.31 -18.08 -0.16
N LEU A 76 -7.58 -18.27 -0.50
CA LEU A 76 -8.03 -18.88 -1.75
C LEU A 76 -8.75 -17.85 -2.66
N GLY A 77 -8.89 -16.60 -2.22
CA GLY A 77 -9.53 -15.55 -2.98
C GLY A 77 -8.71 -15.08 -4.18
N LEU A 78 -9.32 -14.33 -5.09
CA LEU A 78 -8.67 -13.81 -6.29
C LEU A 78 -7.50 -12.86 -5.98
N ARG A 79 -7.47 -12.28 -4.78
CA ARG A 79 -6.42 -11.35 -4.32
C ARG A 79 -5.26 -12.06 -3.65
N SER A 80 -5.42 -13.32 -3.26
CA SER A 80 -4.45 -14.08 -2.45
C SER A 80 -3.04 -14.14 -3.06
N CYS A 81 -2.91 -14.12 -4.39
CA CYS A 81 -1.61 -14.08 -5.07
C CYS A 81 -0.75 -12.86 -4.65
N TYR A 82 -1.39 -11.75 -4.36
CA TYR A 82 -0.73 -10.54 -3.85
C TYR A 82 -0.67 -10.56 -2.33
N ASP A 83 -1.78 -10.75 -1.67
CA ASP A 83 -1.95 -10.61 -0.23
C ASP A 83 -1.11 -11.65 0.52
N GLU A 84 -1.25 -12.94 0.21
CA GLU A 84 -0.43 -14.01 0.79
C GLU A 84 1.03 -13.94 0.33
N GLY A 85 1.29 -13.49 -0.90
CA GLY A 85 2.65 -13.24 -1.37
C GLY A 85 3.39 -12.21 -0.50
N LYS A 86 2.72 -11.12 -0.11
CA LYS A 86 3.27 -10.10 0.78
C LYS A 86 3.40 -10.58 2.23
N ARG A 87 2.42 -11.35 2.74
CA ARG A 87 2.50 -11.99 4.07
C ARG A 87 3.68 -12.96 4.15
N CYS A 88 3.87 -13.77 3.12
CA CYS A 88 5.03 -14.67 3.01
C CYS A 88 6.36 -13.89 3.00
N ALA A 89 6.42 -12.77 2.27
CA ALA A 89 7.61 -11.91 2.25
C ALA A 89 7.93 -11.34 3.65
N GLU A 90 6.94 -10.86 4.42
CA GLU A 90 7.16 -10.43 5.81
C GLU A 90 7.75 -11.56 6.67
N SER A 91 7.20 -12.77 6.56
CA SER A 91 7.69 -13.96 7.28
C SER A 91 9.15 -14.30 6.90
N LEU A 92 9.49 -14.23 5.63
CA LEU A 92 10.87 -14.43 5.14
C LEU A 92 11.84 -13.40 5.71
N PHE A 93 11.46 -12.11 5.69
CA PHE A 93 12.27 -11.03 6.26
C PHE A 93 12.56 -11.26 7.73
N MET A 94 11.53 -11.61 8.52
CA MET A 94 11.70 -11.91 9.95
C MET A 94 12.54 -13.16 10.19
N SER A 95 12.45 -14.17 9.34
CA SER A 95 13.27 -15.39 9.43
C SER A 95 14.75 -15.09 9.16
N TYR A 96 15.06 -14.31 8.13
CA TYR A 96 16.42 -13.89 7.83
C TYR A 96 17.02 -12.99 8.93
N TYR A 97 16.22 -12.09 9.52
CA TYR A 97 16.64 -11.31 10.68
C TYR A 97 17.05 -12.21 11.85
N ARG A 98 16.17 -13.17 12.23
CA ARG A 98 16.40 -14.06 13.39
C ARG A 98 17.58 -15.00 13.17
N GLU A 99 17.75 -15.52 11.95
CA GLU A 99 18.77 -16.53 11.65
C GLU A 99 20.13 -15.90 11.30
N HIS A 100 20.12 -14.78 10.60
CA HIS A 100 21.33 -14.20 10.01
C HIS A 100 21.69 -12.82 10.54
N GLY A 101 20.86 -12.19 11.40
CA GLY A 101 21.11 -10.86 11.95
C GLY A 101 21.11 -9.73 10.91
N ILE A 102 20.45 -9.93 9.76
CA ILE A 102 20.38 -8.90 8.72
C ILE A 102 19.45 -7.79 9.18
N PRO A 103 19.84 -6.50 9.15
CA PRO A 103 18.94 -5.40 9.45
C PRO A 103 17.79 -5.33 8.43
N VAL A 104 16.61 -5.81 8.80
CA VAL A 104 15.42 -5.77 7.95
C VAL A 104 14.46 -4.69 8.44
N LYS A 105 13.72 -4.10 7.53
CA LYS A 105 12.67 -3.12 7.76
C LYS A 105 11.42 -3.54 7.02
N ILE A 106 10.26 -3.48 7.67
CA ILE A 106 8.98 -3.83 7.06
C ILE A 106 8.05 -2.64 7.22
N VAL A 107 7.50 -2.14 6.10
CA VAL A 107 6.47 -1.10 6.11
C VAL A 107 5.20 -1.64 5.45
N ARG A 108 4.05 -1.47 6.12
CA ARG A 108 2.73 -1.79 5.58
C ARG A 108 2.12 -0.54 5.01
N ILE A 109 2.15 -0.45 3.67
CA ILE A 109 1.74 0.73 2.92
C ILE A 109 0.22 0.69 2.74
N PHE A 110 -0.46 1.76 3.14
CA PHE A 110 -1.87 1.99 2.87
C PHE A 110 -2.07 2.69 1.53
N ASN A 111 -3.34 2.83 1.09
CA ASN A 111 -3.64 3.36 -0.23
C ASN A 111 -2.91 4.67 -0.50
N THR A 112 -2.02 4.64 -1.46
CA THR A 112 -1.18 5.78 -1.84
C THR A 112 -1.50 6.21 -3.26
N TYR A 113 -1.53 7.51 -3.49
CA TYR A 113 -1.73 8.14 -4.80
C TYR A 113 -0.70 9.25 -5.02
N GLY A 114 -0.51 9.65 -6.27
CA GLY A 114 0.39 10.74 -6.61
C GLY A 114 0.61 10.86 -8.12
N PRO A 115 1.43 11.83 -8.56
CA PRO A 115 1.75 12.01 -9.97
C PRO A 115 2.48 10.78 -10.54
N LYS A 116 2.38 10.59 -11.84
CA LYS A 116 2.96 9.46 -12.60
C LYS A 116 2.32 8.10 -12.31
N MET A 117 1.15 8.05 -11.64
CA MET A 117 0.35 6.83 -11.68
C MET A 117 -0.05 6.52 -13.12
N ASP A 118 -0.04 5.23 -13.47
CA ASP A 118 -0.53 4.80 -14.79
C ASP A 118 -2.00 5.18 -14.95
N ILE A 119 -2.35 5.75 -16.09
CA ILE A 119 -3.74 6.14 -16.43
C ILE A 119 -4.70 4.94 -16.44
N ASN A 120 -4.17 3.73 -16.61
CA ASN A 120 -4.90 2.46 -16.60
C ASN A 120 -4.61 1.66 -15.33
N ASP A 121 -4.13 2.29 -14.26
CA ASP A 121 -3.78 1.62 -13.00
C ASP A 121 -4.96 0.86 -12.38
N GLY A 122 -6.19 1.31 -12.62
CA GLY A 122 -7.42 0.65 -12.17
C GLY A 122 -7.82 0.94 -10.72
N ARG A 123 -6.97 1.62 -9.94
CA ARG A 123 -7.33 2.06 -8.59
C ARG A 123 -8.22 3.30 -8.62
N VAL A 124 -9.03 3.47 -7.59
CA VAL A 124 -10.14 4.44 -7.56
C VAL A 124 -9.71 5.88 -7.84
N VAL A 125 -8.60 6.36 -7.28
CA VAL A 125 -8.15 7.75 -7.46
C VAL A 125 -7.80 8.02 -8.92
N SER A 126 -6.95 7.18 -9.53
CA SER A 126 -6.56 7.32 -10.95
C SER A 126 -7.77 7.18 -11.88
N ASN A 127 -8.63 6.20 -11.63
CA ASN A 127 -9.84 5.98 -12.42
C ASN A 127 -10.75 7.22 -12.42
N PHE A 128 -11.05 7.77 -11.25
CA PHE A 128 -11.95 8.92 -11.14
C PHE A 128 -11.36 10.17 -11.81
N ILE A 129 -10.07 10.42 -11.62
CA ILE A 129 -9.39 11.56 -12.28
C ILE A 129 -9.44 11.40 -13.80
N VAL A 130 -9.09 10.23 -14.32
CA VAL A 130 -9.08 9.98 -15.79
C VAL A 130 -10.48 10.09 -16.37
N GLN A 131 -11.49 9.47 -15.72
CA GLN A 131 -12.89 9.55 -16.16
C GLN A 131 -13.40 10.98 -16.14
N ALA A 132 -13.13 11.74 -15.07
CA ALA A 132 -13.54 13.13 -14.96
C ALA A 132 -12.92 14.02 -16.05
N LEU A 133 -11.60 13.91 -16.28
CA LEU A 133 -10.90 14.70 -17.29
C LEU A 133 -11.33 14.37 -18.73
N ARG A 134 -11.79 13.13 -18.97
CA ARG A 134 -12.33 12.70 -20.27
C ARG A 134 -13.83 12.98 -20.43
N ASN A 135 -14.48 13.51 -19.39
CA ASN A 135 -15.94 13.64 -19.33
C ASN A 135 -16.67 12.30 -19.53
N GLU A 136 -16.04 11.19 -19.17
CA GLU A 136 -16.63 9.85 -19.09
C GLU A 136 -17.38 9.69 -17.77
N PRO A 137 -18.38 8.80 -17.67
CA PRO A 137 -19.06 8.56 -16.40
C PRO A 137 -18.09 8.07 -15.30
N ILE A 138 -18.14 8.66 -14.11
CA ILE A 138 -17.40 8.17 -12.94
C ILE A 138 -18.09 6.90 -12.42
N THR A 139 -17.35 5.81 -12.36
CA THR A 139 -17.85 4.50 -12.00
C THR A 139 -17.62 4.20 -10.52
N ILE A 140 -18.66 4.20 -9.70
CA ILE A 140 -18.63 3.76 -8.31
C ILE A 140 -19.13 2.32 -8.22
N TYR A 141 -18.33 1.44 -7.60
CA TYR A 141 -18.75 0.07 -7.31
C TYR A 141 -19.48 0.02 -5.95
N GLY A 142 -20.63 -0.63 -5.90
CA GLY A 142 -21.50 -0.64 -4.73
C GLY A 142 -22.27 0.67 -4.55
N ASP A 143 -22.60 0.98 -3.29
CA ASP A 143 -23.32 2.20 -2.91
C ASP A 143 -22.41 3.42 -2.73
N GLY A 144 -21.09 3.22 -2.70
CA GLY A 144 -20.11 4.28 -2.52
C GLY A 144 -19.91 4.73 -1.07
N GLU A 145 -20.54 4.05 -0.10
CA GLU A 145 -20.41 4.35 1.33
C GLU A 145 -19.20 3.66 1.98
N GLN A 146 -18.56 2.72 1.27
CA GLN A 146 -17.30 2.12 1.74
C GLN A 146 -16.23 3.20 1.88
N THR A 147 -15.48 3.13 3.00
CA THR A 147 -14.47 4.12 3.33
C THR A 147 -13.06 3.67 2.98
N ARG A 148 -12.22 4.61 2.58
CA ARG A 148 -10.79 4.44 2.36
C ARG A 148 -10.03 5.64 2.89
N SER A 149 -8.83 5.39 3.36
CA SER A 149 -7.86 6.45 3.62
C SER A 149 -6.90 6.58 2.45
N PHE A 150 -6.52 7.81 2.09
CA PHE A 150 -5.67 8.08 0.94
C PHE A 150 -4.46 8.90 1.37
N GLN A 151 -3.26 8.37 1.11
CA GLN A 151 -1.99 9.00 1.41
C GLN A 151 -1.35 9.53 0.13
N TYR A 152 -0.77 10.72 0.18
CA TYR A 152 0.02 11.24 -0.92
C TYR A 152 1.42 10.63 -0.94
N ILE A 153 1.98 10.46 -2.14
CA ILE A 153 3.24 9.74 -2.34
C ILE A 153 4.44 10.34 -1.59
N ASP A 154 4.51 11.68 -1.44
CA ASP A 154 5.65 12.31 -0.75
C ASP A 154 5.67 11.94 0.74
N ASP A 155 4.50 11.85 1.39
CA ASP A 155 4.40 11.40 2.79
C ASP A 155 4.84 9.93 2.93
N LEU A 156 4.50 9.06 1.97
CA LEU A 156 4.97 7.68 1.95
C LEU A 156 6.50 7.60 1.83
N ILE A 157 7.06 8.34 0.87
CA ILE A 157 8.52 8.34 0.64
C ILE A 157 9.26 8.79 1.90
N GLU A 158 8.79 9.87 2.53
CA GLU A 158 9.38 10.36 3.78
C GLU A 158 9.31 9.31 4.89
N GLY A 159 8.16 8.64 5.06
CA GLY A 159 8.00 7.55 6.04
C GLY A 159 8.96 6.38 5.78
N MET A 160 9.13 5.97 4.52
CA MET A 160 10.06 4.91 4.15
C MET A 160 11.53 5.31 4.39
N LEU A 161 11.91 6.54 4.06
CA LEU A 161 13.26 7.05 4.31
C LEU A 161 13.54 7.09 5.82
N ARG A 162 12.62 7.59 6.63
CA ARG A 162 12.78 7.59 8.09
C ARG A 162 12.84 6.18 8.68
N MET A 163 12.09 5.23 8.13
CA MET A 163 12.19 3.82 8.55
C MET A 163 13.60 3.26 8.35
N MET A 164 14.28 3.65 7.28
CA MET A 164 15.64 3.21 6.98
C MET A 164 16.71 3.97 7.77
N THR A 165 16.53 5.28 7.99
CA THR A 165 17.59 6.16 8.52
C THR A 165 17.42 6.53 9.98
N ALA A 166 16.17 6.61 10.49
CA ALA A 166 15.89 7.10 11.84
C ALA A 166 15.61 6.00 12.86
N THR A 167 15.43 4.74 12.42
CA THR A 167 15.17 3.63 13.34
C THR A 167 16.42 2.79 13.61
N PRO A 168 16.60 2.25 14.86
CA PRO A 168 17.68 1.33 15.17
C PRO A 168 17.66 0.08 14.29
N ASP A 169 18.82 -0.54 14.04
CA ASP A 169 18.93 -1.70 13.16
C ASP A 169 18.15 -2.93 13.65
N ASP A 170 17.95 -3.07 14.96
CA ASP A 170 17.17 -4.12 15.59
C ASP A 170 15.65 -3.84 15.58
N PHE A 171 15.21 -2.64 15.23
CA PHE A 171 13.79 -2.34 15.03
C PHE A 171 13.37 -2.76 13.62
N THR A 172 12.67 -3.88 13.51
CA THR A 172 12.26 -4.47 12.22
C THR A 172 10.94 -3.94 11.68
N GLY A 173 10.08 -3.41 12.52
CA GLY A 173 8.65 -3.20 12.23
C GLY A 173 7.84 -4.50 12.43
N PRO A 174 6.70 -4.71 11.74
CA PRO A 174 6.17 -3.82 10.69
C PRO A 174 5.73 -2.45 11.23
N VAL A 175 5.67 -1.45 10.33
CA VAL A 175 5.12 -0.12 10.63
C VAL A 175 4.09 0.24 9.56
N ASN A 176 2.91 0.66 10.01
CA ASN A 176 1.89 1.20 9.12
C ASN A 176 2.27 2.59 8.63
N ILE A 177 2.27 2.79 7.31
CA ILE A 177 2.48 4.09 6.69
C ILE A 177 1.24 4.42 5.86
N GLY A 178 0.49 5.44 6.27
CA GLY A 178 -0.76 5.83 5.65
C GLY A 178 -1.33 7.10 6.27
N ASN A 179 -2.40 7.63 5.67
CA ASN A 179 -3.13 8.77 6.20
C ASN A 179 -4.37 8.23 6.96
N PRO A 180 -4.57 8.56 8.25
CA PRO A 180 -5.72 8.08 9.01
C PRO A 180 -7.05 8.77 8.67
N ASN A 181 -7.05 9.81 7.81
CA ASN A 181 -8.27 10.49 7.40
C ASN A 181 -9.03 9.63 6.39
N GLU A 182 -10.27 9.28 6.72
CA GLU A 182 -11.14 8.47 5.88
C GLU A 182 -12.06 9.33 5.03
N PHE A 183 -12.32 8.82 3.83
CA PHE A 183 -13.31 9.37 2.91
C PHE A 183 -14.15 8.24 2.34
N THR A 184 -15.43 8.47 2.13
CA THR A 184 -16.25 7.57 1.33
C THR A 184 -15.83 7.65 -0.14
N ILE A 185 -16.09 6.59 -0.88
CA ILE A 185 -15.83 6.60 -2.33
C ILE A 185 -16.72 7.65 -3.03
N SER A 186 -17.92 7.87 -2.50
CA SER A 186 -18.81 8.95 -2.98
C SER A 186 -18.21 10.34 -2.75
N GLU A 187 -17.65 10.61 -1.57
CA GLU A 187 -16.96 11.90 -1.28
C GLU A 187 -15.78 12.12 -2.21
N LEU A 188 -14.92 11.10 -2.42
CA LEU A 188 -13.80 11.18 -3.36
C LEU A 188 -14.28 11.56 -4.77
N ALA A 189 -15.35 10.92 -5.27
CA ALA A 189 -15.91 11.23 -6.59
C ALA A 189 -16.36 12.69 -6.71
N HIS A 190 -17.03 13.22 -5.68
CA HIS A 190 -17.47 14.62 -5.66
C HIS A 190 -16.29 15.61 -5.61
N ILE A 191 -15.26 15.30 -4.80
CA ILE A 191 -14.03 16.11 -4.74
C ILE A 191 -13.36 16.16 -6.11
N VAL A 192 -13.22 15.02 -6.80
CA VAL A 192 -12.61 14.96 -8.13
C VAL A 192 -13.43 15.75 -9.15
N LEU A 193 -14.77 15.62 -9.15
CA LEU A 193 -15.64 16.39 -10.03
C LEU A 193 -15.50 17.90 -9.81
N GLU A 194 -15.45 18.32 -8.55
CA GLU A 194 -15.28 19.74 -8.20
C GLU A 194 -13.94 20.27 -8.66
N LEU A 195 -12.83 19.57 -8.35
CA LEU A 195 -11.48 20.02 -8.69
C LEU A 195 -11.21 20.04 -10.20
N THR A 196 -11.81 19.12 -10.96
CA THR A 196 -11.66 19.07 -12.41
C THR A 196 -12.64 19.96 -13.17
N GLY A 197 -13.70 20.46 -12.51
CA GLY A 197 -14.81 21.15 -13.16
C GLY A 197 -15.59 20.25 -14.13
N SER A 198 -15.46 18.93 -14.02
CA SER A 198 -16.07 17.96 -14.92
C SER A 198 -17.59 17.90 -14.73
N LYS A 199 -18.29 17.64 -15.84
CA LYS A 199 -19.74 17.38 -15.86
C LYS A 199 -20.07 15.88 -15.92
N SER A 200 -19.10 15.03 -15.66
CA SER A 200 -19.29 13.58 -15.66
C SER A 200 -20.39 13.16 -14.70
N LYS A 201 -21.21 12.23 -15.15
CA LYS A 201 -22.25 11.63 -14.29
C LYS A 201 -21.62 10.50 -13.46
N ILE A 202 -22.07 10.37 -12.23
CA ILE A 202 -21.74 9.21 -11.40
C ILE A 202 -22.68 8.06 -11.77
N ILE A 203 -22.12 6.90 -12.08
CA ILE A 203 -22.85 5.65 -12.30
C ILE A 203 -22.43 4.61 -11.26
N ARG A 204 -23.34 3.71 -10.91
CA ARG A 204 -23.10 2.65 -9.93
C ARG A 204 -23.04 1.29 -10.61
N MET A 205 -22.08 0.48 -10.21
CA MET A 205 -21.85 -0.87 -10.71
C MET A 205 -21.87 -1.87 -9.53
N PRO A 206 -22.13 -3.15 -9.77
CA PRO A 206 -22.06 -4.16 -8.71
C PRO A 206 -20.68 -4.18 -8.04
N LEU A 207 -20.64 -4.35 -6.72
CA LEU A 207 -19.38 -4.46 -5.96
C LEU A 207 -18.63 -5.74 -6.38
N PRO A 208 -17.31 -5.68 -6.65
CA PRO A 208 -16.51 -6.88 -6.85
C PRO A 208 -16.50 -7.77 -5.61
N SER A 209 -16.35 -9.08 -5.81
CA SER A 209 -16.09 -10.00 -4.70
C SER A 209 -14.76 -9.71 -4.02
N ASP A 210 -14.68 -9.92 -2.70
CA ASP A 210 -13.47 -9.78 -1.89
C ASP A 210 -12.91 -8.33 -1.78
N ASP A 211 -13.73 -7.28 -2.03
CA ASP A 211 -13.30 -5.91 -1.78
C ASP A 211 -13.53 -5.54 -0.30
N PRO A 212 -12.48 -5.21 0.48
CA PRO A 212 -12.62 -4.85 1.89
C PRO A 212 -13.57 -3.67 2.08
N GLN A 213 -14.39 -3.70 3.12
CA GLN A 213 -15.38 -2.64 3.35
C GLN A 213 -14.75 -1.37 3.91
N GLN A 214 -13.74 -1.48 4.77
CA GLN A 214 -13.09 -0.34 5.40
C GLN A 214 -11.59 -0.60 5.60
N ARG A 215 -10.78 0.46 5.44
CA ARG A 215 -9.34 0.39 5.62
C ARG A 215 -8.77 1.72 6.10
N LYS A 216 -8.23 1.71 7.33
CA LYS A 216 -7.67 2.88 8.00
C LYS A 216 -6.46 2.48 8.83
N PRO A 217 -5.28 3.11 8.62
CA PRO A 217 -4.12 2.84 9.47
C PRO A 217 -4.28 3.41 10.88
N ASP A 218 -3.88 2.65 11.88
CA ASP A 218 -3.32 3.24 13.09
C ASP A 218 -1.86 3.62 12.80
N ILE A 219 -1.49 4.87 12.99
CA ILE A 219 -0.13 5.39 12.74
C ILE A 219 0.63 5.73 14.04
N THR A 220 0.12 5.30 15.18
CA THR A 220 0.74 5.58 16.49
C THR A 220 2.18 5.09 16.54
N LEU A 221 2.44 3.89 16.00
CA LEU A 221 3.79 3.33 15.96
C LEU A 221 4.69 4.11 15.00
N ALA A 222 4.19 4.52 13.84
CA ALA A 222 4.93 5.36 12.89
C ALA A 222 5.31 6.69 13.52
N HIS A 223 4.37 7.40 14.15
CA HIS A 223 4.66 8.64 14.86
C HIS A 223 5.76 8.46 15.91
N LYS A 224 5.66 7.41 16.74
CA LYS A 224 6.64 7.13 17.81
C LYS A 224 8.03 6.77 17.27
N MET A 225 8.12 5.95 16.24
CA MET A 225 9.38 5.34 15.80
C MET A 225 10.07 6.11 14.65
N LEU A 226 9.32 6.91 13.90
CA LEU A 226 9.83 7.62 12.73
C LEU A 226 10.04 9.13 12.98
N GLY A 227 10.30 9.53 14.24
CA GLY A 227 10.58 10.93 14.60
C GLY A 227 9.38 11.84 14.35
N ASP A 228 8.29 11.57 15.05
CA ASP A 228 7.02 12.31 14.97
C ASP A 228 6.47 12.39 13.53
N TRP A 229 6.71 11.33 12.73
CA TRP A 229 6.18 11.27 11.36
C TRP A 229 4.65 11.22 11.38
N GLU A 230 4.06 12.06 10.57
CA GLU A 230 2.64 12.06 10.23
C GLU A 230 2.43 12.52 8.78
N PRO A 231 1.34 12.11 8.12
CA PRO A 231 1.03 12.59 6.77
C PRO A 231 0.62 14.06 6.81
N THR A 232 1.28 14.88 5.99
CA THR A 232 1.10 16.34 5.95
C THR A 232 0.21 16.80 4.81
N ILE A 233 0.10 16.02 3.74
CA ILE A 233 -0.63 16.41 2.53
C ILE A 233 -2.06 15.87 2.59
N GLN A 234 -3.02 16.80 2.67
CA GLN A 234 -4.43 16.46 2.68
C GLN A 234 -4.89 16.01 1.29
N LEU A 235 -5.95 15.17 1.24
CA LEU A 235 -6.45 14.58 0.00
C LEU A 235 -6.68 15.63 -1.10
N ARG A 236 -7.38 16.71 -0.76
CA ARG A 236 -7.71 17.78 -1.72
C ARG A 236 -6.48 18.46 -2.30
N ASP A 237 -5.47 18.72 -1.47
CA ASP A 237 -4.23 19.37 -1.90
C ASP A 237 -3.38 18.44 -2.77
N GLY A 238 -3.33 17.16 -2.43
CA GLY A 238 -2.63 16.15 -3.21
C GLY A 238 -3.28 15.86 -4.57
N LEU A 239 -4.62 15.96 -4.66
CA LEU A 239 -5.33 15.77 -5.94
C LEU A 239 -5.09 16.92 -6.93
N LEU A 240 -4.67 18.09 -6.46
CA LEU A 240 -4.33 19.25 -7.31
C LEU A 240 -2.91 19.19 -7.89
N LYS A 241 -2.04 18.33 -7.37
CA LYS A 241 -0.66 18.11 -7.84
C LYS A 241 -0.62 17.09 -8.97
#